data_60354a69cc2a23be0831aa18da08626b
#
_entry.id   60354a69cc2a23be0831aa18da08626b
#
_cell.length_a   1.000
_cell.length_b   1.000
_cell.length_c   1.000
_cell.angle_alpha   90.00
_cell.angle_beta   90.00
_cell.angle_gamma   90.00
#
_symmetry.space_group_name_H-M   'P 1'
#
loop_
_entity.id
_entity.type
_entity.pdbx_description
1 polymer ?
#
loop_
_entity_poly.entity_id
_entity_poly.type
_entity_poly.pdbx_seq_one_letter_code
_entity_poly.pdbx_strand_id
1 'polypeptide(L)'
;RVDDTAESAPNLAATMTGYQLVKYLTSAKYDSYQASTSDLPLFRAAEVLLNYAEAKAELGTLTQDDIELSINPLRERADVADLSLTEANAHPDPYLASAETGYANVTGDNKGVILEIRRERTVELLMENLRYWDIMRWKEGKRFEKPFTGLYFPGTGSYDLNSDGVDDVCIWSGSKPSTSAATVYELNKDIFLSEGDRGNIIVHTDYVRTWNEERDYLYPIPTDDRVLTQGAITQNPGWKDGLNF
;
A
#
# COMPACT_ATOMS: atom_id res chain seq x y z
N ARG A 1 -10.99 9.42 -14.43
CA ARG A 1 -10.17 10.50 -15.03
C ARG A 1 -10.85 11.85 -14.76
N VAL A 2 -10.12 12.94 -14.79
CA VAL A 2 -10.62 14.27 -14.43
C VAL A 2 -11.81 14.72 -15.33
N ASP A 3 -11.84 14.24 -16.55
CA ASP A 3 -12.86 14.57 -17.56
C ASP A 3 -13.71 13.35 -17.99
N ASP A 4 -13.59 12.23 -17.29
CA ASP A 4 -14.37 11.02 -17.54
C ASP A 4 -15.53 10.97 -16.54
N THR A 5 -16.74 11.10 -17.06
CA THR A 5 -17.98 11.04 -16.28
C THR A 5 -18.61 9.65 -16.27
N ALA A 6 -18.02 8.68 -16.98
CA ALA A 6 -18.50 7.33 -17.03
C ALA A 6 -17.90 6.52 -15.87
N GLU A 7 -18.76 5.94 -15.06
CA GLU A 7 -18.37 4.93 -14.08
C GLU A 7 -18.03 3.64 -14.82
N SER A 8 -16.76 3.37 -15.03
CA SER A 8 -16.31 2.13 -15.66
C SER A 8 -16.01 1.07 -14.60
N ALA A 9 -16.42 -0.15 -14.87
CA ALA A 9 -16.09 -1.28 -14.02
C ALA A 9 -14.58 -1.51 -13.92
N PRO A 10 -14.09 -2.04 -12.78
CA PRO A 10 -12.71 -2.47 -12.65
C PRO A 10 -12.34 -3.50 -13.71
N ASN A 11 -11.29 -3.22 -14.49
CA ASN A 11 -10.80 -4.18 -15.47
C ASN A 11 -9.83 -5.17 -14.80
N LEU A 12 -10.33 -6.32 -14.37
CA LEU A 12 -9.54 -7.37 -13.72
C LEU A 12 -8.48 -7.99 -14.64
N ALA A 13 -8.62 -7.86 -15.96
CA ALA A 13 -7.59 -8.28 -16.91
C ALA A 13 -6.40 -7.32 -16.92
N ALA A 14 -6.60 -6.04 -16.56
CA ALA A 14 -5.56 -5.03 -16.48
C ALA A 14 -4.99 -4.87 -15.06
N THR A 15 -5.78 -5.17 -14.01
CA THR A 15 -5.37 -5.05 -12.61
C THR A 15 -5.69 -6.33 -11.86
N MET A 16 -4.68 -7.09 -11.46
CA MET A 16 -4.87 -8.39 -10.80
C MET A 16 -5.65 -8.30 -9.48
N THR A 17 -5.67 -7.14 -8.84
CA THR A 17 -6.42 -6.90 -7.60
C THR A 17 -7.84 -6.39 -7.86
N GLY A 18 -8.16 -5.91 -9.07
CA GLY A 18 -9.36 -5.15 -9.38
C GLY A 18 -9.30 -3.68 -8.97
N TYR A 19 -8.29 -3.24 -8.23
CA TYR A 19 -8.09 -1.83 -7.88
C TYR A 19 -7.16 -1.16 -8.88
N GLN A 20 -7.58 -0.04 -9.44
CA GLN A 20 -6.77 0.77 -10.34
C GLN A 20 -6.25 2.00 -9.62
N LEU A 21 -4.94 2.22 -9.71
CA LEU A 21 -4.31 3.43 -9.18
C LEU A 21 -4.56 4.61 -10.11
N VAL A 22 -5.09 5.70 -9.58
CA VAL A 22 -5.50 6.88 -10.36
C VAL A 22 -4.77 8.16 -9.96
N LYS A 23 -3.64 8.04 -9.27
CA LYS A 23 -2.81 9.18 -8.86
C LYS A 23 -2.03 9.73 -10.05
N TYR A 24 -1.93 11.06 -10.16
CA TYR A 24 -1.26 11.79 -11.25
C TYR A 24 -1.85 11.55 -12.65
N LEU A 25 -3.09 11.08 -12.74
CA LEU A 25 -3.76 10.99 -14.03
C LEU A 25 -4.11 12.36 -14.56
N THR A 26 -3.89 12.55 -15.85
CA THR A 26 -4.32 13.73 -16.62
C THR A 26 -5.58 13.42 -17.43
N SER A 27 -6.08 14.40 -18.17
CA SER A 27 -7.14 14.23 -19.14
C SER A 27 -6.78 13.21 -20.22
N ALA A 28 -7.77 12.44 -20.69
CA ALA A 28 -7.64 11.45 -21.75
C ALA A 28 -6.94 11.99 -23.03
N LYS A 29 -7.07 13.27 -23.29
CA LYS A 29 -6.41 13.97 -24.39
C LYS A 29 -4.86 13.85 -24.36
N TYR A 30 -4.27 13.62 -23.18
CA TYR A 30 -2.83 13.52 -22.97
C TYR A 30 -2.34 12.07 -22.81
N ASP A 31 -3.16 11.07 -23.11
CA ASP A 31 -2.79 9.66 -22.98
C ASP A 31 -1.93 9.13 -24.14
N SER A 32 -1.88 9.87 -25.24
CA SER A 32 -1.07 9.48 -26.38
C SER A 32 0.43 9.52 -26.05
N TYR A 33 1.20 8.69 -26.71
CA TYR A 33 2.66 8.67 -26.56
C TYR A 33 3.26 10.06 -26.76
N GLN A 34 4.08 10.50 -25.80
CA GLN A 34 4.70 11.84 -25.76
C GLN A 34 3.74 13.03 -25.67
N ALA A 35 2.47 12.83 -25.35
CA ALA A 35 1.49 13.91 -25.23
C ALA A 35 1.35 14.46 -23.80
N SER A 36 1.86 13.75 -22.80
CA SER A 36 1.76 14.20 -21.41
C SER A 36 2.56 15.50 -21.18
N THR A 37 1.90 16.46 -20.55
CA THR A 37 2.51 17.72 -20.08
C THR A 37 2.61 17.78 -18.55
N SER A 38 2.39 16.63 -17.88
CA SER A 38 2.45 16.57 -16.41
C SER A 38 3.89 16.65 -15.95
N ASP A 39 4.14 17.54 -14.98
CA ASP A 39 5.42 17.58 -14.29
C ASP A 39 5.58 16.37 -13.38
N LEU A 40 6.80 15.88 -13.25
CA LEU A 40 7.15 14.85 -12.27
C LEU A 40 7.50 15.52 -10.94
N PRO A 41 6.69 15.40 -9.89
CA PRO A 41 7.02 15.97 -8.60
C PRO A 41 8.19 15.20 -7.98
N LEU A 42 9.30 15.91 -7.69
CA LEU A 42 10.45 15.35 -6.99
C LEU A 42 10.30 15.46 -5.48
N PHE A 43 9.75 16.58 -5.01
CA PHE A 43 9.43 16.84 -3.61
C PHE A 43 8.06 17.50 -3.51
N ARG A 44 7.31 17.11 -2.49
CA ARG A 44 5.99 17.71 -2.22
C ARG A 44 5.91 18.21 -0.79
N ALA A 45 5.17 19.31 -0.60
CA ALA A 45 4.91 19.86 0.75
C ALA A 45 4.27 18.82 1.68
N ALA A 46 3.43 17.93 1.15
CA ALA A 46 2.80 16.85 1.93
C ALA A 46 3.84 15.95 2.65
N GLU A 47 4.93 15.60 1.98
CA GLU A 47 6.00 14.83 2.60
C GLU A 47 6.64 15.60 3.77
N VAL A 48 6.94 16.89 3.59
CA VAL A 48 7.54 17.74 4.63
C VAL A 48 6.61 17.87 5.83
N LEU A 49 5.32 18.11 5.59
CA LEU A 49 4.31 18.25 6.65
C LEU A 49 4.14 16.94 7.43
N LEU A 50 4.12 15.80 6.76
CA LEU A 50 4.02 14.50 7.39
C LEU A 50 5.31 14.10 8.12
N ASN A 51 6.48 14.47 7.62
CA ASN A 51 7.74 14.29 8.32
C ASN A 51 7.78 15.12 9.61
N TYR A 52 7.29 16.36 9.56
CA TYR A 52 7.19 17.23 10.73
C TYR A 52 6.26 16.65 11.79
N ALA A 53 5.04 16.26 11.40
CA ALA A 53 4.06 15.68 12.31
C ALA A 53 4.58 14.40 12.97
N GLU A 54 5.19 13.50 12.18
CA GLU A 54 5.74 12.26 12.69
C GLU A 54 6.88 12.51 13.68
N ALA A 55 7.82 13.37 13.34
CA ALA A 55 8.94 13.68 14.23
C ALA A 55 8.47 14.24 15.57
N LYS A 56 7.49 15.15 15.58
CA LYS A 56 6.92 15.70 16.82
C LYS A 56 6.13 14.66 17.63
N ALA A 57 5.40 13.75 16.95
CA ALA A 57 4.67 12.68 17.62
C ALA A 57 5.62 11.69 18.31
N GLU A 58 6.68 11.27 17.63
CA GLU A 58 7.69 10.35 18.17
C GLU A 58 8.50 11.01 19.34
N LEU A 59 8.70 12.32 19.29
CA LEU A 59 9.33 13.08 20.38
C LEU A 59 8.37 13.36 21.56
N GLY A 60 7.09 13.06 21.44
CA GLY A 60 6.09 13.37 22.46
C GLY A 60 5.77 14.86 22.60
N THR A 61 6.05 15.66 21.57
CA THR A 61 5.87 17.13 21.57
C THR A 61 4.82 17.63 20.59
N LEU A 62 4.09 16.72 19.95
CA LEU A 62 3.03 17.08 19.02
C LEU A 62 1.87 17.73 19.73
N THR A 63 1.40 18.85 19.21
CA THR A 63 0.23 19.60 19.70
C THR A 63 -0.89 19.56 18.67
N GLN A 64 -2.12 19.98 19.06
CA GLN A 64 -3.21 20.13 18.09
C GLN A 64 -2.88 21.20 17.05
N ASP A 65 -2.23 22.30 17.44
CA ASP A 65 -1.80 23.35 16.49
C ASP A 65 -0.81 22.80 15.43
N ASP A 66 0.02 21.84 15.80
CA ASP A 66 0.92 21.18 14.86
C ASP A 66 0.14 20.32 13.85
N ILE A 67 -0.93 19.65 14.28
CA ILE A 67 -1.84 18.88 13.43
C ILE A 67 -2.58 19.81 12.46
N GLU A 68 -3.09 20.95 12.95
CA GLU A 68 -3.73 21.98 12.12
C GLU A 68 -2.78 22.55 11.07
N LEU A 69 -1.50 22.66 11.38
CA LEU A 69 -0.48 23.12 10.46
C LEU A 69 -0.09 22.07 9.42
N SER A 70 -0.13 20.78 9.76
CA SER A 70 0.52 19.72 8.98
C SER A 70 -0.46 18.71 8.35
N ILE A 71 -1.30 18.06 9.16
CA ILE A 71 -2.14 16.94 8.72
C ILE A 71 -3.48 17.44 8.19
N ASN A 72 -4.14 18.33 8.92
CA ASN A 72 -5.49 18.79 8.58
C ASN A 72 -5.58 19.48 7.22
N PRO A 73 -4.59 20.28 6.75
CA PRO A 73 -4.62 20.80 5.39
C PRO A 73 -4.58 19.71 4.29
N LEU A 74 -3.97 18.56 4.56
CA LEU A 74 -3.96 17.42 3.62
C LEU A 74 -5.32 16.70 3.62
N ARG A 75 -5.94 16.57 4.80
CA ARG A 75 -7.28 16.00 4.98
C ARG A 75 -8.36 16.87 4.37
N GLU A 76 -8.32 18.17 4.62
CA GLU A 76 -9.24 19.16 4.03
C GLU A 76 -9.22 19.09 2.49
N ARG A 77 -8.02 19.06 1.89
CA ARG A 77 -7.88 18.90 0.44
C ARG A 77 -8.51 17.62 -0.10
N ALA A 78 -8.54 16.56 0.70
CA ALA A 78 -9.10 15.26 0.34
C ALA A 78 -10.56 15.07 0.80
N ASP A 79 -11.21 16.11 1.31
CA ASP A 79 -12.56 16.08 1.88
C ASP A 79 -12.72 15.03 2.99
N VAL A 80 -11.68 14.91 3.85
CA VAL A 80 -11.63 14.01 5.01
C VAL A 80 -11.69 14.84 6.29
N ALA A 81 -12.43 14.36 7.30
CA ALA A 81 -12.57 15.04 8.58
C ALA A 81 -11.21 15.29 9.27
N ASP A 82 -11.11 16.41 9.97
CA ASP A 82 -9.92 16.82 10.71
C ASP A 82 -9.49 15.78 11.75
N LEU A 83 -8.19 15.68 11.96
CA LEU A 83 -7.60 14.83 12.99
C LEU A 83 -7.55 15.59 14.32
N SER A 84 -8.12 14.99 15.35
CA SER A 84 -8.00 15.45 16.74
C SER A 84 -6.96 14.62 17.47
N LEU A 85 -5.96 15.26 18.06
CA LEU A 85 -4.92 14.62 18.86
C LEU A 85 -5.53 13.85 20.05
N THR A 86 -6.47 14.48 20.74
CA THR A 86 -7.12 13.90 21.92
C THR A 86 -7.94 12.67 21.54
N GLU A 87 -8.76 12.76 20.51
CA GLU A 87 -9.61 11.65 20.07
C GLU A 87 -8.78 10.48 19.52
N ALA A 88 -7.77 10.76 18.72
CA ALA A 88 -6.90 9.73 18.18
C ALA A 88 -6.22 8.92 19.29
N ASN A 89 -5.69 9.60 20.31
CA ASN A 89 -5.02 8.91 21.42
C ASN A 89 -5.99 8.26 22.40
N ALA A 90 -7.20 8.80 22.60
CA ALA A 90 -8.23 8.19 23.43
C ALA A 90 -8.82 6.92 22.77
N HIS A 91 -8.92 6.91 21.46
CA HIS A 91 -9.55 5.85 20.67
C HIS A 91 -8.66 5.39 19.51
N PRO A 92 -7.49 4.77 19.76
CA PRO A 92 -6.62 4.26 18.68
C PRO A 92 -7.40 3.30 17.77
N ASP A 93 -7.29 3.49 16.47
CA ASP A 93 -7.97 2.66 15.48
C ASP A 93 -7.55 1.18 15.65
N PRO A 94 -8.50 0.26 15.94
CA PRO A 94 -8.18 -1.13 16.19
C PRO A 94 -7.61 -1.84 14.95
N TYR A 95 -7.96 -1.44 13.75
CA TYR A 95 -7.39 -1.97 12.51
C TYR A 95 -5.91 -1.59 12.39
N LEU A 96 -5.57 -0.33 12.70
CA LEU A 96 -4.19 0.15 12.68
C LEU A 96 -3.36 -0.38 13.86
N ALA A 97 -3.98 -0.67 14.99
CA ALA A 97 -3.32 -1.19 16.18
C ALA A 97 -3.10 -2.72 16.14
N SER A 98 -3.73 -3.43 15.21
CA SER A 98 -3.66 -4.89 15.09
C SER A 98 -2.32 -5.36 14.53
N ALA A 99 -1.83 -6.48 15.03
CA ALA A 99 -0.66 -7.16 14.46
C ALA A 99 -0.92 -7.71 13.05
N GLU A 100 -2.18 -8.04 12.75
CA GLU A 100 -2.57 -8.59 11.46
C GLU A 100 -2.70 -7.52 10.38
N THR A 101 -3.33 -6.40 10.69
CA THR A 101 -3.67 -5.37 9.71
C THR A 101 -2.88 -4.07 9.88
N GLY A 102 -2.44 -3.79 11.09
CA GLY A 102 -1.83 -2.52 11.50
C GLY A 102 -0.39 -2.63 12.00
N TYR A 103 -0.04 -1.82 12.99
CA TYR A 103 1.29 -1.61 13.55
C TYR A 103 1.30 -1.92 15.05
N ALA A 104 1.35 -3.20 15.41
CA ALA A 104 1.25 -3.62 16.81
C ALA A 104 2.40 -3.15 17.71
N ASN A 105 3.54 -2.77 17.11
CA ASN A 105 4.72 -2.30 17.83
C ASN A 105 4.63 -0.82 18.25
N VAL A 106 3.61 -0.08 17.81
CA VAL A 106 3.36 1.30 18.28
C VAL A 106 2.74 1.25 19.65
N THR A 107 3.39 1.88 20.63
CA THR A 107 2.99 1.90 22.05
C THR A 107 3.12 3.31 22.63
N GLY A 108 2.70 3.49 23.88
CA GLY A 108 2.77 4.76 24.62
C GLY A 108 1.57 5.68 24.41
N ASP A 109 1.63 6.85 25.03
CA ASP A 109 0.51 7.79 25.13
C ASP A 109 0.11 8.41 23.76
N ASN A 110 1.07 8.48 22.83
CA ASN A 110 0.84 8.98 21.47
C ASN A 110 0.52 7.88 20.45
N LYS A 111 0.21 6.66 20.92
CA LYS A 111 -0.05 5.52 20.03
C LYS A 111 -1.08 5.86 18.95
N GLY A 112 -2.20 6.43 19.33
CA GLY A 112 -3.29 6.70 18.40
C GLY A 112 -2.89 7.65 17.30
N VAL A 113 -2.30 8.79 17.63
CA VAL A 113 -1.88 9.78 16.63
C VAL A 113 -0.72 9.28 15.76
N ILE A 114 0.21 8.49 16.29
CA ILE A 114 1.27 7.86 15.50
C ILE A 114 0.68 6.90 14.46
N LEU A 115 -0.31 6.10 14.85
CA LEU A 115 -1.03 5.21 13.92
C LEU A 115 -1.72 5.99 12.81
N GLU A 116 -2.39 7.10 13.14
CA GLU A 116 -3.02 7.97 12.16
C GLU A 116 -1.99 8.60 11.20
N ILE A 117 -0.87 9.10 11.71
CA ILE A 117 0.22 9.64 10.88
C ILE A 117 0.76 8.57 9.92
N ARG A 118 0.93 7.34 10.37
CA ARG A 118 1.36 6.23 9.50
C ARG A 118 0.32 5.90 8.43
N ARG A 119 -0.97 6.04 8.72
CA ARG A 119 -2.05 5.94 7.74
C ARG A 119 -1.98 7.06 6.70
N GLU A 120 -1.91 8.32 7.17
CA GLU A 120 -1.79 9.48 6.29
C GLU A 120 -0.60 9.36 5.34
N ARG A 121 0.56 8.99 5.85
CA ARG A 121 1.75 8.74 5.02
C ARG A 121 1.50 7.65 3.97
N THR A 122 0.83 6.57 4.36
CA THR A 122 0.56 5.45 3.46
C THR A 122 -0.35 5.86 2.30
N VAL A 123 -1.38 6.67 2.58
CA VAL A 123 -2.38 7.09 1.60
C VAL A 123 -1.86 8.27 0.77
N GLU A 124 -1.40 9.33 1.44
CA GLU A 124 -0.99 10.58 0.79
C GLU A 124 0.25 10.41 -0.09
N LEU A 125 1.22 9.59 0.35
CA LEU A 125 2.48 9.40 -0.36
C LEU A 125 2.51 8.13 -1.23
N LEU A 126 1.32 7.55 -1.51
CA LEU A 126 1.20 6.40 -2.40
C LEU A 126 1.85 6.69 -3.76
N MET A 127 2.65 5.74 -4.28
CA MET A 127 3.40 5.84 -5.54
C MET A 127 4.50 6.93 -5.60
N GLU A 128 4.92 7.46 -4.45
CA GLU A 128 6.03 8.42 -4.38
C GLU A 128 7.33 7.80 -3.89
N ASN A 129 7.43 6.48 -3.93
CA ASN A 129 8.62 5.70 -3.54
C ASN A 129 9.07 5.84 -2.07
N LEU A 130 8.17 6.32 -1.19
CA LEU A 130 8.47 6.55 0.23
C LEU A 130 8.08 5.37 1.11
N ARG A 131 7.07 4.58 0.71
CA ARG A 131 6.52 3.48 1.52
C ARG A 131 7.53 2.44 1.96
N TYR A 132 8.45 2.05 1.06
CA TYR A 132 9.51 1.11 1.38
C TYR A 132 10.38 1.60 2.54
N TRP A 133 10.82 2.86 2.48
CA TRP A 133 11.65 3.46 3.50
C TRP A 133 10.92 3.64 4.82
N ASP A 134 9.63 3.97 4.80
CA ASP A 134 8.79 4.03 5.99
C ASP A 134 8.73 2.67 6.69
N ILE A 135 8.50 1.58 5.96
CA ILE A 135 8.49 0.23 6.51
C ILE A 135 9.85 -0.16 7.10
N MET A 136 10.95 0.20 6.43
CA MET A 136 12.30 -0.07 6.90
C MET A 136 12.61 0.65 8.21
N ARG A 137 12.39 1.96 8.28
CA ARG A 137 12.70 2.77 9.47
C ARG A 137 11.76 2.51 10.65
N TRP A 138 10.52 2.08 10.39
CA TRP A 138 9.57 1.65 11.43
C TRP A 138 9.80 0.22 11.91
N LYS A 139 10.73 -0.51 11.30
CA LYS A 139 10.95 -1.95 11.52
C LYS A 139 9.68 -2.79 11.36
N GLU A 140 8.98 -2.57 10.29
CA GLU A 140 7.73 -3.24 9.92
C GLU A 140 7.91 -4.20 8.73
N GLY A 141 9.10 -4.76 8.56
CA GLY A 141 9.48 -5.60 7.42
C GLY A 141 8.58 -6.83 7.23
N LYS A 142 8.03 -7.40 8.31
CA LYS A 142 7.05 -8.49 8.25
C LYS A 142 5.81 -8.17 7.41
N ARG A 143 5.52 -6.90 7.16
CA ARG A 143 4.45 -6.50 6.25
C ARG A 143 4.68 -6.94 4.81
N PHE A 144 5.93 -7.13 4.40
CA PHE A 144 6.24 -7.66 3.06
C PHE A 144 5.85 -9.12 2.88
N GLU A 145 5.64 -9.86 3.98
CA GLU A 145 5.17 -11.25 3.92
C GLU A 145 3.66 -11.37 3.65
N LYS A 146 2.90 -10.30 3.91
CA LYS A 146 1.44 -10.32 3.74
C LYS A 146 1.06 -10.47 2.27
N PRO A 147 0.06 -11.29 1.95
CA PRO A 147 -0.42 -11.42 0.58
C PRO A 147 -1.00 -10.09 0.09
N PHE A 148 -0.85 -9.82 -1.20
CA PHE A 148 -1.63 -8.77 -1.85
C PHE A 148 -3.04 -9.29 -2.08
N THR A 149 -4.01 -8.57 -1.53
CA THR A 149 -5.42 -8.89 -1.70
C THR A 149 -6.12 -7.84 -2.56
N GLY A 150 -7.13 -8.29 -3.30
CA GLY A 150 -7.93 -7.45 -4.17
C GLY A 150 -9.37 -7.34 -3.71
N LEU A 151 -10.27 -7.12 -4.69
CA LEU A 151 -11.71 -7.03 -4.47
C LEU A 151 -12.24 -8.28 -3.76
N TYR A 152 -13.28 -8.08 -2.97
CA TYR A 152 -14.01 -9.16 -2.30
C TYR A 152 -15.10 -9.72 -3.21
N PHE A 153 -15.19 -11.04 -3.29
CA PHE A 153 -16.29 -11.76 -3.93
C PHE A 153 -16.95 -12.74 -2.96
N PRO A 154 -18.27 -12.73 -2.86
CA PRO A 154 -19.00 -13.61 -1.95
C PRO A 154 -19.06 -15.08 -2.42
N GLY A 155 -18.50 -15.39 -3.61
CA GLY A 155 -18.45 -16.74 -4.17
C GLY A 155 -18.46 -16.77 -5.70
N THR A 156 -18.93 -17.89 -6.26
CA THR A 156 -19.20 -17.99 -7.70
C THR A 156 -20.46 -17.24 -8.06
N GLY A 157 -20.50 -16.60 -9.24
CA GLY A 157 -21.64 -15.83 -9.72
C GLY A 157 -21.23 -14.79 -10.74
N SER A 158 -22.21 -14.04 -11.23
CA SER A 158 -22.00 -12.86 -12.08
C SER A 158 -22.17 -11.60 -11.26
N TYR A 159 -21.33 -10.61 -11.54
CA TYR A 159 -21.19 -9.39 -10.78
C TYR A 159 -21.15 -8.17 -11.69
N ASP A 160 -22.08 -7.26 -11.45
CA ASP A 160 -22.12 -5.91 -11.96
C ASP A 160 -21.39 -5.02 -10.93
N LEU A 161 -20.18 -4.58 -11.26
CA LEU A 161 -19.30 -3.87 -10.33
C LEU A 161 -19.45 -2.35 -10.38
N ASN A 162 -20.11 -1.82 -11.40
CA ASN A 162 -20.36 -0.39 -11.58
C ASN A 162 -21.84 -0.01 -11.53
N SER A 163 -22.73 -0.99 -11.31
CA SER A 163 -24.19 -0.81 -11.20
C SER A 163 -24.85 -0.26 -12.48
N ASP A 164 -24.33 -0.62 -13.65
CA ASP A 164 -24.89 -0.23 -14.95
C ASP A 164 -25.94 -1.23 -15.49
N GLY A 165 -26.17 -2.34 -14.79
CA GLY A 165 -27.10 -3.40 -15.14
C GLY A 165 -26.52 -4.46 -16.07
N VAL A 166 -25.20 -4.41 -16.34
CA VAL A 166 -24.48 -5.40 -17.14
C VAL A 166 -23.44 -6.10 -16.27
N ASP A 167 -23.38 -7.44 -16.36
CA ASP A 167 -22.36 -8.19 -15.63
C ASP A 167 -20.96 -7.89 -16.18
N ASP A 168 -20.06 -7.46 -15.32
CA ASP A 168 -18.66 -7.20 -15.65
C ASP A 168 -17.76 -8.42 -15.48
N VAL A 169 -18.03 -9.19 -14.42
CA VAL A 169 -17.22 -10.34 -14.01
C VAL A 169 -18.13 -11.54 -13.75
N CYS A 170 -17.74 -12.70 -14.27
CA CYS A 170 -18.35 -13.97 -13.91
C CYS A 170 -17.29 -14.91 -13.33
N ILE A 171 -17.48 -15.33 -12.09
CA ILE A 171 -16.65 -16.35 -11.42
C ILE A 171 -17.44 -17.66 -11.41
N TRP A 172 -16.84 -18.72 -11.93
CA TRP A 172 -17.52 -20.01 -12.01
C TRP A 172 -16.65 -21.16 -11.52
N SER A 173 -17.29 -22.29 -11.20
CA SER A 173 -16.64 -23.55 -10.83
C SER A 173 -17.45 -24.72 -11.43
N GLY A 174 -16.76 -25.78 -11.84
CA GLY A 174 -17.39 -26.95 -12.49
C GLY A 174 -17.71 -26.69 -13.96
N SER A 175 -18.94 -26.43 -14.33
CA SER A 175 -19.33 -26.19 -15.72
C SER A 175 -19.34 -24.70 -16.04
N LYS A 176 -18.64 -24.30 -17.09
CA LYS A 176 -18.58 -22.89 -17.52
C LYS A 176 -19.98 -22.41 -17.95
N PRO A 177 -20.52 -21.34 -17.35
CA PRO A 177 -21.82 -20.81 -17.70
C PRO A 177 -21.77 -20.05 -19.04
N SER A 178 -22.93 -19.92 -19.69
CA SER A 178 -23.12 -18.94 -20.74
C SER A 178 -23.34 -17.58 -20.10
N THR A 179 -22.49 -16.61 -20.38
CA THR A 179 -22.54 -15.27 -19.77
C THR A 179 -22.11 -14.21 -20.77
N SER A 180 -22.64 -12.98 -20.60
CA SER A 180 -22.21 -11.80 -21.35
C SER A 180 -21.12 -11.00 -20.62
N ALA A 181 -20.72 -11.43 -19.40
CA ALA A 181 -19.71 -10.74 -18.62
C ALA A 181 -18.40 -10.56 -19.42
N ALA A 182 -17.83 -9.35 -19.33
CA ALA A 182 -16.60 -9.00 -20.05
C ALA A 182 -15.40 -9.84 -19.59
N THR A 183 -15.40 -10.25 -18.31
CA THR A 183 -14.34 -11.07 -17.72
C THR A 183 -14.93 -12.34 -17.11
N VAL A 184 -14.38 -13.51 -17.48
CA VAL A 184 -14.89 -14.81 -17.03
C VAL A 184 -13.75 -15.64 -16.45
N TYR A 185 -13.82 -15.93 -15.15
CA TYR A 185 -12.77 -16.65 -14.42
C TYR A 185 -13.26 -17.99 -13.85
N GLU A 186 -12.43 -19.02 -13.99
CA GLU A 186 -12.61 -20.30 -13.28
C GLU A 186 -11.97 -20.18 -11.88
N LEU A 187 -12.80 -20.42 -10.85
CA LEU A 187 -12.36 -20.38 -9.46
C LEU A 187 -11.28 -21.45 -9.21
N ASN A 188 -10.22 -21.09 -8.46
CA ASN A 188 -9.06 -21.93 -8.15
C ASN A 188 -8.19 -22.30 -9.37
N LYS A 189 -8.35 -21.58 -10.48
CA LYS A 189 -7.50 -21.72 -11.66
C LYS A 189 -7.08 -20.35 -12.20
N ASP A 190 -8.04 -19.52 -12.58
CA ASP A 190 -7.80 -18.19 -13.12
C ASP A 190 -7.82 -17.12 -12.01
N ILE A 191 -8.61 -17.36 -10.95
CA ILE A 191 -8.75 -16.48 -9.78
C ILE A 191 -8.74 -17.30 -8.49
N PHE A 192 -8.08 -16.79 -7.46
CA PHE A 192 -8.00 -17.40 -6.14
C PHE A 192 -8.57 -16.45 -5.10
N LEU A 193 -9.40 -16.98 -4.20
CA LEU A 193 -10.05 -16.21 -3.14
C LEU A 193 -9.50 -16.63 -1.77
N SER A 194 -9.46 -15.70 -0.82
CA SER A 194 -8.80 -15.86 0.48
C SER A 194 -9.37 -16.97 1.36
N GLU A 195 -10.64 -17.32 1.15
CA GLU A 195 -11.34 -18.38 1.89
C GLU A 195 -11.64 -19.61 1.01
N GLY A 196 -11.01 -19.70 -0.16
CA GLY A 196 -11.17 -20.79 -1.11
C GLY A 196 -12.31 -20.58 -2.09
N ASP A 197 -13.55 -20.56 -1.62
CA ASP A 197 -14.74 -20.39 -2.45
C ASP A 197 -15.32 -18.97 -2.44
N ARG A 198 -14.81 -18.10 -1.57
CA ARG A 198 -15.19 -16.69 -1.41
C ARG A 198 -14.04 -15.89 -0.80
N GLY A 199 -14.23 -14.59 -0.63
CA GLY A 199 -13.25 -13.72 0.02
C GLY A 199 -12.60 -12.76 -0.94
N ASN A 200 -11.47 -12.19 -0.53
CA ASN A 200 -10.70 -11.27 -1.35
C ASN A 200 -9.85 -12.01 -2.39
N ILE A 201 -9.71 -11.43 -3.58
CA ILE A 201 -8.74 -11.94 -4.55
C ILE A 201 -7.36 -12.01 -3.90
N ILE A 202 -6.67 -13.15 -4.05
CA ILE A 202 -5.26 -13.30 -3.68
C ILE A 202 -4.41 -13.26 -4.94
N VAL A 203 -3.44 -12.36 -4.93
CA VAL A 203 -2.49 -12.21 -6.04
C VAL A 203 -1.20 -12.96 -5.70
N HIS A 204 -0.60 -13.63 -6.70
CA HIS A 204 0.67 -14.38 -6.56
C HIS A 204 0.61 -15.52 -5.54
N THR A 205 -0.37 -16.40 -5.67
CA THR A 205 -0.57 -17.57 -4.79
C THR A 205 0.62 -18.52 -4.72
N ASP A 206 1.43 -18.59 -5.77
CA ASP A 206 2.59 -19.49 -5.89
C ASP A 206 3.86 -18.91 -5.25
N TYR A 207 3.78 -17.68 -4.73
CA TYR A 207 4.95 -17.00 -4.21
C TYR A 207 4.81 -16.70 -2.71
N VAL A 208 5.60 -17.41 -1.89
CA VAL A 208 5.72 -17.15 -0.45
C VAL A 208 6.82 -16.12 -0.23
N ARG A 209 6.46 -14.96 0.27
CA ARG A 209 7.41 -13.93 0.68
C ARG A 209 7.86 -14.17 2.10
N THR A 210 9.15 -14.01 2.36
CA THR A 210 9.74 -14.16 3.68
C THR A 210 10.57 -12.92 4.01
N TRP A 211 10.57 -12.55 5.28
CA TRP A 211 11.35 -11.45 5.81
C TRP A 211 12.17 -11.91 7.01
N ASN A 212 13.46 -11.65 6.97
CA ASN A 212 14.33 -11.91 8.11
C ASN A 212 14.60 -10.62 8.88
N GLU A 213 14.07 -10.53 10.11
CA GLU A 213 14.16 -9.35 10.98
C GLU A 213 15.61 -8.94 11.33
N GLU A 214 16.53 -9.90 11.34
CA GLU A 214 17.93 -9.63 11.69
C GLU A 214 18.79 -9.22 10.49
N ARG A 215 18.29 -9.47 9.27
CA ARG A 215 19.06 -9.29 8.05
C ARG A 215 18.50 -8.22 7.13
N ASP A 216 17.20 -8.27 6.84
CA ASP A 216 16.65 -7.63 5.64
C ASP A 216 16.43 -6.12 5.76
N TYR A 217 16.67 -5.53 6.94
CA TYR A 217 16.71 -4.08 7.10
C TYR A 217 18.00 -3.44 6.58
N LEU A 218 19.04 -4.23 6.31
CA LEU A 218 20.31 -3.77 5.78
C LEU A 218 20.58 -4.45 4.44
N TYR A 219 21.10 -3.68 3.48
CA TYR A 219 21.56 -4.25 2.22
C TYR A 219 22.91 -4.96 2.41
N PRO A 220 23.22 -6.01 1.61
CA PRO A 220 24.56 -6.57 1.59
C PRO A 220 25.58 -5.53 1.10
N ILE A 221 26.74 -5.48 1.74
CA ILE A 221 27.87 -4.70 1.26
C ILE A 221 28.39 -5.39 -0.01
N PRO A 222 28.57 -4.67 -1.14
CA PRO A 222 29.09 -5.27 -2.36
C PRO A 222 30.43 -5.99 -2.15
N THR A 223 30.59 -7.15 -2.78
CA THR A 223 31.80 -7.98 -2.64
C THR A 223 33.05 -7.22 -3.07
N ASP A 224 32.96 -6.43 -4.15
CA ASP A 224 34.10 -5.66 -4.67
C ASP A 224 34.61 -4.62 -3.65
N ASP A 225 33.72 -3.95 -2.93
CA ASP A 225 34.10 -2.98 -1.90
C ASP A 225 34.82 -3.68 -0.73
N ARG A 226 34.39 -4.87 -0.40
CA ARG A 226 35.03 -5.69 0.65
C ARG A 226 36.40 -6.21 0.21
N VAL A 227 36.55 -6.63 -1.05
CA VAL A 227 37.83 -7.05 -1.64
C VAL A 227 38.82 -5.88 -1.65
N LEU A 228 38.38 -4.71 -2.11
CA LEU A 228 39.19 -3.49 -2.17
C LEU A 228 39.75 -3.10 -0.78
N THR A 229 38.93 -3.29 0.26
CA THR A 229 39.32 -2.96 1.64
C THR A 229 40.05 -4.12 2.34
N GLN A 230 40.34 -5.22 1.65
CA GLN A 230 40.98 -6.42 2.22
C GLN A 230 40.30 -6.91 3.49
N GLY A 231 38.97 -6.82 3.55
CA GLY A 231 38.16 -7.24 4.68
C GLY A 231 38.07 -6.24 5.84
N ALA A 232 38.61 -5.04 5.70
CA ALA A 232 38.43 -3.98 6.71
C ALA A 232 36.97 -3.60 6.90
N ILE A 233 36.15 -3.67 5.82
CA ILE A 233 34.70 -3.56 5.88
C ILE A 233 34.11 -4.97 6.03
N THR A 234 33.46 -5.24 7.14
CA THR A 234 32.74 -6.51 7.39
C THR A 234 31.36 -6.49 6.72
N GLN A 235 30.83 -7.69 6.39
CA GLN A 235 29.51 -7.82 5.83
C GLN A 235 28.43 -7.49 6.88
N ASN A 236 27.30 -6.98 6.44
CA ASN A 236 26.13 -6.77 7.29
C ASN A 236 25.61 -8.12 7.84
N PRO A 237 25.03 -8.13 9.06
CA PRO A 237 24.56 -9.34 9.71
C PRO A 237 23.64 -10.18 8.81
N GLY A 238 23.82 -11.48 8.84
CA GLY A 238 22.99 -12.46 8.11
C GLY A 238 23.27 -12.59 6.61
N TRP A 239 24.07 -11.70 6.02
CA TRP A 239 24.48 -11.79 4.62
C TRP A 239 25.76 -12.61 4.45
N LYS A 240 25.75 -13.49 3.45
CA LYS A 240 26.90 -14.32 3.08
C LYS A 240 27.54 -13.74 1.82
N ASP A 241 28.85 -13.65 1.79
CA ASP A 241 29.57 -13.12 0.62
C ASP A 241 30.58 -14.11 0.01
N GLY A 242 30.81 -15.24 0.66
CA GLY A 242 31.76 -16.23 0.19
C GLY A 242 33.25 -15.85 0.28
N LEU A 243 33.56 -14.71 0.89
CA LEU A 243 34.93 -14.26 1.09
C LEU A 243 35.47 -14.78 2.41
N ASN A 244 36.69 -15.29 2.38
CA ASN A 244 37.45 -15.73 3.55
C ASN A 244 38.63 -14.76 3.73
N PHE A 245 38.46 -13.76 4.57
CA PHE A 245 39.52 -12.85 4.98
C PHE A 245 40.08 -13.29 6.35
#